data_ab5fa2295e433f336e1e173d5bb0fa75
#
_entry.id   ab5fa2295e433f336e1e173d5bb0fa75
#
_cell.length_a   1.000
_cell.length_b   1.000
_cell.length_c   1.000
_cell.angle_alpha   90.00
_cell.angle_beta   90.00
_cell.angle_gamma   90.00
#
_symmetry.space_group_name_H-M   'P 1'
#
loop_
_entity.id
_entity.type
_entity.pdbx_description
1 polymer ?
#
loop_
_entity_poly.entity_id
_entity_poly.type
_entity_poly.pdbx_seq_one_letter_code
_entity_poly.pdbx_strand_id
1 'polypeptide(L)'
;MNELKKNITSMYNDEGKEWLDSLPDITAKIANEHNLSGLTPVNNMTFNYVASGYQNDKPIILKIGMNSKALTKESSCLKAFAKHATAEVIADDTNMIIMQRAVPGSTLKAHFPDNDIDATKILCESIKELHKASIPESHNFYHLSELFKTLDQKLDIPDEILSKAKHLRDKLLSTTTEEVLLHGDLHHDNILKNGDRWLVIDPKGFIGDPAFEPAAYLCNPIPELLQENQPREIIENRINICSAELDIDSRRIADWLYAKSVLCWAWSLEDNLDASYWHNLLEMIENFSPCT
;
A
#
# COMPACT_ATOMS: atom_id res chain seq x y z
N MET A 1 -9.78 3.04 16.70
CA MET A 1 -10.85 4.06 16.91
C MET A 1 -10.32 5.47 17.17
N ASN A 2 -9.36 5.73 18.05
CA ASN A 2 -8.90 7.10 18.35
C ASN A 2 -8.27 7.78 17.13
N GLU A 3 -7.45 7.07 16.39
CA GLU A 3 -6.80 7.59 15.18
C GLU A 3 -7.80 7.86 14.06
N LEU A 4 -8.73 6.93 13.81
CA LEU A 4 -9.85 7.15 12.88
C LEU A 4 -10.62 8.42 13.22
N LYS A 5 -11.02 8.60 14.48
CA LYS A 5 -11.75 9.81 14.94
C LYS A 5 -10.96 11.08 14.67
N LYS A 6 -9.67 11.09 15.02
CA LYS A 6 -8.77 12.22 14.78
C LYS A 6 -8.70 12.58 13.29
N ASN A 7 -8.40 11.58 12.45
CA ASN A 7 -8.19 11.80 11.01
C ASN A 7 -9.49 12.22 10.31
N ILE A 8 -10.60 11.54 10.57
CA ILE A 8 -11.90 11.87 9.98
C ILE A 8 -12.36 13.28 10.39
N THR A 9 -12.22 13.62 11.67
CA THR A 9 -12.61 14.97 12.14
C THR A 9 -11.69 16.04 11.55
N SER A 10 -10.40 15.78 11.39
CA SER A 10 -9.46 16.71 10.76
C SER A 10 -9.77 16.94 9.27
N MET A 11 -10.13 15.88 8.54
CA MET A 11 -10.37 15.96 7.08
C MET A 11 -11.75 16.51 6.71
N TYR A 12 -12.80 16.17 7.50
CA TYR A 12 -14.18 16.40 7.13
C TYR A 12 -14.94 17.29 8.12
N ASN A 13 -14.26 17.80 9.16
CA ASN A 13 -14.83 18.71 10.17
C ASN A 13 -16.14 18.16 10.79
N ASP A 14 -17.24 18.93 10.71
CA ASP A 14 -18.52 18.54 11.32
C ASP A 14 -19.19 17.37 10.57
N GLU A 15 -19.09 17.29 9.24
CA GLU A 15 -19.57 16.10 8.49
C GLU A 15 -18.88 14.82 8.95
N GLY A 16 -17.59 14.89 9.26
CA GLY A 16 -16.84 13.77 9.81
C GLY A 16 -17.34 13.32 11.18
N LYS A 17 -17.72 14.26 12.06
CA LYS A 17 -18.31 13.95 13.38
C LYS A 17 -19.67 13.27 13.23
N GLU A 18 -20.55 13.83 12.40
CA GLU A 18 -21.88 13.27 12.11
C GLU A 18 -21.76 11.84 11.55
N TRP A 19 -20.82 11.62 10.63
CA TRP A 19 -20.56 10.29 10.08
C TRP A 19 -20.07 9.31 11.16
N LEU A 20 -19.14 9.73 12.03
CA LEU A 20 -18.63 8.90 13.14
C LEU A 20 -19.76 8.53 14.11
N ASP A 21 -20.66 9.46 14.41
CA ASP A 21 -21.81 9.22 15.28
C ASP A 21 -22.84 8.28 14.64
N SER A 22 -22.98 8.31 13.31
CA SER A 22 -23.89 7.45 12.55
C SER A 22 -23.34 6.02 12.26
N LEU A 23 -22.04 5.78 12.52
CA LEU A 23 -21.41 4.47 12.24
C LEU A 23 -22.15 3.26 12.83
N PRO A 24 -22.67 3.30 14.08
CA PRO A 24 -23.44 2.17 14.62
C PRO A 24 -24.66 1.83 13.77
N ASP A 25 -25.42 2.84 13.33
CA ASP A 25 -26.64 2.65 12.53
C ASP A 25 -26.30 2.19 11.11
N ILE A 26 -25.26 2.78 10.48
CA ILE A 26 -24.75 2.36 9.17
C ILE A 26 -24.31 0.89 9.24
N THR A 27 -23.55 0.53 10.26
CA THR A 27 -23.04 -0.84 10.44
C THR A 27 -24.19 -1.83 10.65
N ALA A 28 -25.17 -1.48 11.48
CA ALA A 28 -26.36 -2.32 11.73
C ALA A 28 -27.18 -2.53 10.45
N LYS A 29 -27.38 -1.47 9.67
CA LYS A 29 -28.06 -1.54 8.37
C LYS A 29 -27.37 -2.50 7.41
N ILE A 30 -26.06 -2.31 7.19
CA ILE A 30 -25.26 -3.18 6.30
C ILE A 30 -25.27 -4.63 6.82
N ALA A 31 -25.15 -4.82 8.14
CA ALA A 31 -25.21 -6.16 8.75
C ALA A 31 -26.51 -6.89 8.43
N ASN A 32 -27.64 -6.20 8.52
CA ASN A 32 -28.95 -6.76 8.16
C ASN A 32 -29.11 -7.06 6.68
N GLU A 33 -28.70 -6.11 5.79
CA GLU A 33 -28.81 -6.25 4.34
C GLU A 33 -27.95 -7.39 3.79
N HIS A 34 -26.79 -7.63 4.39
CA HIS A 34 -25.83 -8.64 3.94
C HIS A 34 -25.73 -9.88 4.84
N ASN A 35 -26.62 -10.02 5.83
CA ASN A 35 -26.64 -11.14 6.80
C ASN A 35 -25.28 -11.32 7.51
N LEU A 36 -24.69 -10.21 7.98
CA LEU A 36 -23.44 -10.23 8.72
C LEU A 36 -23.71 -10.44 10.22
N SER A 37 -22.79 -11.13 10.89
CA SER A 37 -22.87 -11.41 12.33
C SER A 37 -21.51 -11.22 13.02
N GLY A 38 -21.53 -10.98 14.34
CA GLY A 38 -20.32 -10.91 15.16
C GLY A 38 -19.36 -9.80 14.75
N LEU A 39 -19.87 -8.69 14.20
CA LEU A 39 -19.02 -7.56 13.78
C LEU A 39 -18.31 -6.94 14.98
N THR A 40 -16.99 -6.89 14.92
CA THR A 40 -16.13 -6.30 15.95
C THR A 40 -15.11 -5.37 15.28
N PRO A 41 -15.03 -4.09 15.68
CA PRO A 41 -14.07 -3.15 15.13
C PRO A 41 -12.63 -3.64 15.31
N VAL A 42 -11.78 -3.44 14.29
CA VAL A 42 -10.33 -3.69 14.39
C VAL A 42 -9.63 -2.51 15.09
N ASN A 43 -8.42 -2.73 15.59
CA ASN A 43 -7.76 -1.71 16.44
C ASN A 43 -7.01 -0.63 15.65
N ASN A 44 -6.50 -0.93 14.47
CA ASN A 44 -5.54 -0.11 13.70
C ASN A 44 -6.17 0.64 12.51
N MET A 45 -7.35 1.22 12.71
CA MET A 45 -8.07 2.01 11.69
C MET A 45 -7.52 3.43 11.59
N THR A 46 -7.24 3.89 10.37
CA THR A 46 -6.74 5.25 10.09
C THR A 46 -7.79 6.16 9.44
N PHE A 47 -8.30 5.79 8.27
CA PHE A 47 -9.22 6.62 7.46
C PHE A 47 -10.58 5.96 7.18
N ASN A 48 -10.66 4.65 7.34
CA ASN A 48 -11.89 3.88 7.14
C ASN A 48 -12.26 3.14 8.42
N TYR A 49 -13.55 3.00 8.68
CA TYR A 49 -14.04 2.08 9.70
C TYR A 49 -13.90 0.66 9.17
N VAL A 50 -13.27 -0.20 9.94
CA VAL A 50 -13.04 -1.60 9.59
C VAL A 50 -13.52 -2.48 10.72
N ALA A 51 -14.33 -3.48 10.40
CA ALA A 51 -14.80 -4.48 11.35
C ALA A 51 -14.59 -5.89 10.80
N SER A 52 -14.18 -6.80 11.67
CA SER A 52 -14.18 -8.23 11.38
C SER A 52 -15.49 -8.87 11.83
N GLY A 53 -15.95 -9.86 11.08
CA GLY A 53 -17.18 -10.58 11.39
C GLY A 53 -17.34 -11.84 10.55
N TYR A 54 -18.58 -12.27 10.39
CA TYR A 54 -18.91 -13.46 9.63
C TYR A 54 -20.11 -13.21 8.70
N GLN A 55 -20.11 -13.88 7.55
CA GLN A 55 -21.26 -14.04 6.67
C GLN A 55 -21.42 -15.53 6.37
N ASN A 56 -22.55 -16.12 6.79
CA ASN A 56 -22.79 -17.58 6.64
C ASN A 56 -21.61 -18.42 7.14
N ASP A 57 -21.14 -18.14 8.36
CA ASP A 57 -19.97 -18.75 9.03
C ASP A 57 -18.61 -18.53 8.35
N LYS A 58 -18.56 -17.81 7.23
CA LYS A 58 -17.30 -17.44 6.59
C LYS A 58 -16.77 -16.14 7.20
N PRO A 59 -15.47 -16.07 7.56
CA PRO A 59 -14.88 -14.89 8.11
C PRO A 59 -14.79 -13.77 7.05
N ILE A 60 -15.25 -12.58 7.41
CA ILE A 60 -15.26 -11.39 6.54
C ILE A 60 -14.63 -10.17 7.22
N ILE A 61 -14.24 -9.20 6.41
CA ILE A 61 -13.98 -7.82 6.79
C ILE A 61 -15.03 -6.94 6.15
N LEU A 62 -15.62 -6.05 6.95
CA LEU A 62 -16.44 -4.93 6.49
C LEU A 62 -15.60 -3.66 6.60
N LYS A 63 -15.44 -2.93 5.50
CA LYS A 63 -14.76 -1.63 5.42
C LYS A 63 -15.76 -0.57 4.99
N ILE A 64 -15.88 0.53 5.75
CA ILE A 64 -16.79 1.66 5.48
C ILE A 64 -15.98 2.95 5.50
N GLY A 65 -16.20 3.84 4.53
CA GLY A 65 -15.48 5.11 4.48
C GLY A 65 -16.30 6.25 3.89
N MET A 66 -15.86 7.47 4.16
CA MET A 66 -16.44 8.69 3.58
C MET A 66 -15.91 8.96 2.17
N ASN A 67 -14.68 8.55 1.86
CA ASN A 67 -14.10 8.73 0.53
C ASN A 67 -14.56 7.62 -0.43
N SER A 68 -15.74 7.81 -1.02
CA SER A 68 -16.34 6.87 -1.97
C SER A 68 -15.44 6.60 -3.19
N LYS A 69 -14.70 7.58 -3.68
CA LYS A 69 -13.78 7.41 -4.82
C LYS A 69 -12.63 6.45 -4.47
N ALA A 70 -12.05 6.60 -3.27
CA ALA A 70 -10.97 5.73 -2.83
C ALA A 70 -11.45 4.29 -2.63
N LEU A 71 -12.60 4.09 -1.97
CA LEU A 71 -13.18 2.76 -1.77
C LEU A 71 -13.59 2.09 -3.08
N THR A 72 -14.24 2.83 -3.98
CA THR A 72 -14.61 2.29 -5.30
C THR A 72 -13.36 1.87 -6.09
N LYS A 73 -12.28 2.67 -6.02
CA LYS A 73 -11.01 2.33 -6.69
C LYS A 73 -10.37 1.09 -6.06
N GLU A 74 -10.32 1.00 -4.73
CA GLU A 74 -9.83 -0.17 -4.00
C GLU A 74 -10.60 -1.43 -4.37
N SER A 75 -11.95 -1.37 -4.33
CA SER A 75 -12.80 -2.50 -4.74
C SER A 75 -12.56 -2.91 -6.18
N SER A 76 -12.47 -1.93 -7.11
CA SER A 76 -12.19 -2.20 -8.52
C SER A 76 -10.83 -2.89 -8.70
N CYS A 77 -9.82 -2.46 -7.94
CA CYS A 77 -8.48 -3.02 -7.97
C CYS A 77 -8.45 -4.46 -7.41
N LEU A 78 -9.08 -4.71 -6.26
CA LEU A 78 -9.24 -6.06 -5.70
C LEU A 78 -9.94 -7.00 -6.68
N LYS A 79 -10.99 -6.54 -7.38
CA LYS A 79 -11.70 -7.32 -8.40
C LYS A 79 -10.84 -7.58 -9.64
N ALA A 80 -10.02 -6.60 -10.06
CA ALA A 80 -9.09 -6.79 -11.18
C ALA A 80 -8.00 -7.81 -10.83
N PHE A 81 -7.54 -7.82 -9.59
CA PHE A 81 -6.62 -8.83 -9.06
C PHE A 81 -7.29 -10.14 -8.64
N ALA A 82 -8.61 -10.27 -8.76
CA ALA A 82 -9.32 -11.46 -8.30
C ALA A 82 -8.67 -12.75 -8.84
N LYS A 83 -8.46 -13.73 -7.93
CA LYS A 83 -7.72 -14.98 -8.15
C LYS A 83 -6.18 -14.86 -8.14
N HIS A 84 -5.62 -13.65 -7.97
CA HIS A 84 -4.20 -13.38 -7.95
C HIS A 84 -3.71 -12.94 -6.57
N ALA A 85 -3.84 -13.82 -5.58
CA ALA A 85 -3.36 -13.63 -4.20
C ALA A 85 -3.99 -12.45 -3.42
N THR A 86 -5.15 -11.91 -3.83
CA THR A 86 -5.86 -10.85 -3.09
C THR A 86 -7.06 -11.37 -2.31
N ALA A 87 -7.51 -10.59 -1.31
CA ALA A 87 -8.78 -10.82 -0.64
C ALA A 87 -9.95 -10.72 -1.64
N GLU A 88 -10.83 -11.70 -1.64
CA GLU A 88 -12.02 -11.72 -2.50
C GLU A 88 -13.02 -10.67 -2.05
N VAL A 89 -13.49 -9.83 -2.97
CA VAL A 89 -14.62 -8.91 -2.74
C VAL A 89 -15.93 -9.70 -2.82
N ILE A 90 -16.67 -9.71 -1.72
CA ILE A 90 -17.95 -10.43 -1.61
C ILE A 90 -19.11 -9.53 -2.02
N ALA A 91 -19.09 -8.27 -1.55
CA ALA A 91 -20.03 -7.23 -1.92
C ALA A 91 -19.39 -5.86 -1.76
N ASP A 92 -19.82 -4.89 -2.53
CA ASP A 92 -19.37 -3.49 -2.42
C ASP A 92 -20.44 -2.53 -2.92
N ASP A 93 -20.35 -1.31 -2.43
CA ASP A 93 -21.00 -0.13 -2.98
C ASP A 93 -20.06 1.08 -2.94
N THR A 94 -20.58 2.29 -3.12
CA THR A 94 -19.77 3.51 -3.14
C THR A 94 -19.04 3.78 -1.82
N ASN A 95 -19.56 3.31 -0.68
CA ASN A 95 -19.08 3.65 0.65
C ASN A 95 -18.71 2.44 1.51
N MET A 96 -18.85 1.22 0.99
CA MET A 96 -18.46 0.02 1.74
C MET A 96 -17.87 -1.07 0.84
N ILE A 97 -17.04 -1.91 1.45
CA ILE A 97 -16.55 -3.17 0.87
C ILE A 97 -16.71 -4.27 1.92
N ILE A 98 -17.32 -5.38 1.53
CA ILE A 98 -17.30 -6.64 2.26
C ILE A 98 -16.35 -7.57 1.53
N MET A 99 -15.32 -8.04 2.21
CA MET A 99 -14.30 -8.88 1.61
C MET A 99 -13.91 -10.07 2.50
N GLN A 100 -13.28 -11.05 1.92
CA GLN A 100 -12.69 -12.18 2.63
C GLN A 100 -11.74 -11.69 3.73
N ARG A 101 -11.85 -12.26 4.94
CA ARG A 101 -10.88 -12.06 6.00
C ARG A 101 -9.79 -13.12 5.94
N ALA A 102 -8.52 -12.69 5.95
CA ALA A 102 -7.40 -13.58 6.14
C ALA A 102 -7.41 -14.21 7.55
N VAL A 103 -7.15 -15.51 7.65
CA VAL A 103 -7.10 -16.25 8.92
C VAL A 103 -5.83 -17.11 8.91
N PRO A 104 -4.91 -16.95 9.88
CA PRO A 104 -4.99 -16.17 11.11
C PRO A 104 -4.91 -14.65 10.93
N GLY A 105 -4.47 -14.13 9.78
CA GLY A 105 -4.41 -12.71 9.48
C GLY A 105 -3.19 -11.99 10.08
N SER A 106 -2.15 -12.72 10.51
CA SER A 106 -0.88 -12.11 10.89
C SER A 106 -0.22 -11.47 9.68
N THR A 107 0.31 -10.26 9.86
CA THR A 107 0.97 -9.52 8.77
C THR A 107 2.38 -10.07 8.52
N LEU A 108 2.88 -9.84 7.30
CA LEU A 108 4.25 -10.19 6.93
C LEU A 108 5.29 -9.46 7.81
N LYS A 109 4.91 -8.35 8.45
CA LYS A 109 5.74 -7.62 9.41
C LYS A 109 6.25 -8.50 10.56
N ALA A 110 5.53 -9.56 10.92
CA ALA A 110 5.95 -10.51 11.94
C ALA A 110 7.25 -11.26 11.59
N HIS A 111 7.69 -11.23 10.35
CA HIS A 111 8.97 -11.81 9.90
C HIS A 111 10.17 -10.86 10.06
N PHE A 112 9.90 -9.55 10.20
CA PHE A 112 10.95 -8.55 10.34
C PHE A 112 11.42 -8.44 11.80
N PRO A 113 12.72 -8.30 12.08
CA PRO A 113 13.84 -8.38 11.12
C PRO A 113 14.39 -9.80 10.92
N ASP A 114 14.07 -10.76 11.79
CA ASP A 114 14.77 -12.05 11.93
C ASP A 114 14.65 -12.96 10.71
N ASN A 115 13.54 -12.84 9.96
CA ASN A 115 13.25 -13.66 8.77
C ASN A 115 12.97 -12.79 7.53
N ASP A 116 13.68 -11.67 7.39
CA ASP A 116 13.45 -10.68 6.34
C ASP A 116 13.69 -11.21 4.92
N ILE A 117 14.64 -12.12 4.76
CA ILE A 117 14.90 -12.81 3.47
C ILE A 117 13.67 -13.59 3.01
N ASP A 118 13.05 -14.36 3.90
CA ASP A 118 11.85 -15.15 3.57
C ASP A 118 10.65 -14.21 3.33
N ALA A 119 10.53 -13.14 4.11
CA ALA A 119 9.52 -12.11 3.89
C ALA A 119 9.66 -11.46 2.50
N THR A 120 10.88 -11.15 2.07
CA THR A 120 11.14 -10.57 0.74
C THR A 120 10.79 -11.55 -0.39
N LYS A 121 11.05 -12.84 -0.23
CA LYS A 121 10.63 -13.87 -1.21
C LYS A 121 9.09 -13.98 -1.28
N ILE A 122 8.41 -13.95 -0.13
CA ILE A 122 6.94 -13.94 -0.07
C ILE A 122 6.36 -12.71 -0.78
N LEU A 123 6.98 -11.53 -0.59
CA LEU A 123 6.64 -10.33 -1.36
C LEU A 123 6.77 -10.59 -2.86
N CYS A 124 7.91 -11.11 -3.31
CA CYS A 124 8.16 -11.35 -4.74
C CYS A 124 7.15 -12.35 -5.34
N GLU A 125 6.80 -13.42 -4.61
CA GLU A 125 5.76 -14.35 -5.01
C GLU A 125 4.40 -13.63 -5.14
N SER A 126 4.07 -12.76 -4.18
CA SER A 126 2.84 -11.97 -4.23
C SER A 126 2.82 -11.03 -5.43
N ILE A 127 3.93 -10.35 -5.73
CA ILE A 127 4.06 -9.47 -6.91
C ILE A 127 3.87 -10.28 -8.21
N LYS A 128 4.54 -11.44 -8.34
CA LYS A 128 4.40 -12.32 -9.50
C LYS A 128 2.95 -12.74 -9.74
N GLU A 129 2.21 -13.02 -8.67
CA GLU A 129 0.79 -13.35 -8.77
C GLU A 129 -0.06 -12.14 -9.17
N LEU A 130 0.16 -10.98 -8.55
CA LEU A 130 -0.58 -9.75 -8.87
C LEU A 130 -0.38 -9.33 -10.33
N HIS A 131 0.85 -9.35 -10.82
CA HIS A 131 1.19 -8.92 -12.18
C HIS A 131 0.70 -9.87 -13.30
N LYS A 132 0.09 -11.01 -12.96
CA LYS A 132 -0.65 -11.84 -13.93
C LYS A 132 -2.02 -11.24 -14.29
N ALA A 133 -2.52 -10.30 -13.49
CA ALA A 133 -3.79 -9.65 -13.73
C ALA A 133 -3.71 -8.74 -14.96
N SER A 134 -4.66 -8.88 -15.86
CA SER A 134 -4.81 -7.97 -16.99
C SER A 134 -5.36 -6.63 -16.53
N ILE A 135 -4.88 -5.54 -17.11
CA ILE A 135 -5.51 -4.22 -16.93
C ILE A 135 -6.90 -4.27 -17.59
N PRO A 136 -8.00 -4.01 -16.86
CA PRO A 136 -9.33 -4.02 -17.45
C PRO A 136 -9.48 -2.94 -18.53
N GLU A 137 -10.23 -3.21 -19.61
CA GLU A 137 -10.48 -2.23 -20.68
C GLU A 137 -11.18 -0.95 -20.16
N SER A 138 -12.09 -1.11 -19.20
CA SER A 138 -12.73 0.01 -18.51
C SER A 138 -12.30 0.02 -17.05
N HIS A 139 -11.58 1.04 -16.64
CA HIS A 139 -11.05 1.18 -15.29
C HIS A 139 -10.99 2.65 -14.84
N ASN A 140 -10.81 2.82 -13.53
CA ASN A 140 -10.61 4.11 -12.86
C ASN A 140 -9.22 4.25 -12.23
N PHE A 141 -8.26 3.43 -12.66
CA PHE A 141 -6.89 3.47 -12.17
C PHE A 141 -6.14 4.64 -12.80
N TYR A 142 -5.34 5.31 -11.98
CA TYR A 142 -4.45 6.36 -12.45
C TYR A 142 -3.13 5.76 -12.95
N HIS A 143 -2.55 6.41 -13.95
CA HIS A 143 -1.18 6.09 -14.34
C HIS A 143 -0.19 6.55 -13.26
N LEU A 144 0.92 5.83 -13.11
CA LEU A 144 1.95 6.14 -12.12
C LEU A 144 2.50 7.57 -12.23
N SER A 145 2.54 8.14 -13.44
CA SER A 145 2.92 9.53 -13.66
C SER A 145 2.04 10.54 -12.91
N GLU A 146 0.74 10.24 -12.72
CA GLU A 146 -0.16 11.12 -11.97
C GLU A 146 0.22 11.19 -10.48
N LEU A 147 0.67 10.06 -9.91
CA LEU A 147 1.13 9.98 -8.54
C LEU A 147 2.33 10.90 -8.29
N PHE A 148 3.24 10.97 -9.26
CA PHE A 148 4.48 11.73 -9.16
C PHE A 148 4.34 13.23 -9.52
N LYS A 149 3.16 13.72 -9.91
CA LYS A 149 2.92 15.17 -10.13
C LYS A 149 3.14 16.01 -8.88
N THR A 150 2.99 15.42 -7.69
CA THR A 150 3.32 16.09 -6.41
C THR A 150 4.73 16.66 -6.42
N LEU A 151 5.71 15.97 -7.02
CA LEU A 151 7.09 16.45 -7.08
C LEU A 151 7.25 17.73 -7.93
N ASP A 152 6.30 18.07 -8.79
CA ASP A 152 6.35 19.25 -9.64
C ASP A 152 5.88 20.53 -8.92
N GLN A 153 5.36 20.39 -7.71
CA GLN A 153 4.96 21.49 -6.84
C GLN A 153 6.19 22.16 -6.20
N LYS A 154 5.96 23.33 -5.57
CA LYS A 154 6.97 23.97 -4.72
C LYS A 154 7.01 23.26 -3.38
N LEU A 155 8.07 22.54 -3.12
CA LEU A 155 8.28 21.73 -1.90
C LEU A 155 9.48 22.26 -1.10
N ASP A 156 9.42 22.14 0.23
CA ASP A 156 10.54 22.43 1.12
C ASP A 156 11.45 21.20 1.23
N ILE A 157 12.02 20.82 0.09
CA ILE A 157 12.98 19.71 -0.08
C ILE A 157 14.21 20.30 -0.78
N PRO A 158 15.44 19.94 -0.39
CA PRO A 158 16.65 20.43 -1.03
C PRO A 158 16.63 20.22 -2.55
N ASP A 159 16.99 21.27 -3.30
CA ASP A 159 16.89 21.29 -4.78
C ASP A 159 17.63 20.12 -5.45
N GLU A 160 18.76 19.70 -4.91
CA GLU A 160 19.55 18.58 -5.43
C GLU A 160 18.76 17.26 -5.33
N ILE A 161 18.15 16.99 -4.18
CA ILE A 161 17.35 15.78 -3.93
C ILE A 161 16.11 15.78 -4.83
N LEU A 162 15.39 16.91 -4.88
CA LEU A 162 14.18 17.04 -5.68
C LEU A 162 14.47 16.92 -7.17
N SER A 163 15.54 17.56 -7.66
CA SER A 163 15.95 17.49 -9.07
C SER A 163 16.37 16.09 -9.48
N LYS A 164 17.11 15.38 -8.61
CA LYS A 164 17.46 13.96 -8.84
C LYS A 164 16.22 13.08 -8.91
N ALA A 165 15.27 13.25 -7.98
CA ALA A 165 14.03 12.46 -7.99
C ALA A 165 13.20 12.71 -9.26
N LYS A 166 13.07 13.96 -9.71
CA LYS A 166 12.40 14.31 -10.97
C LYS A 166 13.10 13.69 -12.18
N HIS A 167 14.42 13.78 -12.23
CA HIS A 167 15.21 13.18 -13.33
C HIS A 167 15.01 11.65 -13.37
N LEU A 168 15.09 10.98 -12.21
CA LEU A 168 14.85 9.54 -12.13
C LEU A 168 13.42 9.17 -12.54
N ARG A 169 12.40 9.86 -12.02
CA ARG A 169 11.00 9.69 -12.44
C ARG A 169 10.85 9.76 -13.95
N ASP A 170 11.35 10.84 -14.58
CA ASP A 170 11.19 11.08 -16.01
C ASP A 170 11.91 10.02 -16.85
N LYS A 171 13.12 9.64 -16.44
CA LYS A 171 13.88 8.55 -17.05
C LYS A 171 13.11 7.22 -16.94
N LEU A 172 12.66 6.85 -15.74
CA LEU A 172 11.97 5.60 -15.48
C LEU A 172 10.65 5.51 -16.26
N LEU A 173 9.83 6.55 -16.22
CA LEU A 173 8.57 6.61 -16.98
C LEU A 173 8.80 6.53 -18.48
N SER A 174 9.81 7.23 -19.02
CA SER A 174 10.09 7.24 -20.46
C SER A 174 10.72 5.94 -20.99
N THR A 175 11.30 5.13 -20.11
CA THR A 175 11.95 3.85 -20.46
C THR A 175 11.13 2.62 -20.06
N THR A 176 9.93 2.79 -19.53
CA THR A 176 8.99 1.69 -19.26
C THR A 176 8.50 1.12 -20.60
N THR A 177 8.74 -0.16 -20.83
CA THR A 177 8.35 -0.87 -22.07
C THR A 177 7.11 -1.71 -21.90
N GLU A 178 6.80 -2.11 -20.68
CA GLU A 178 5.63 -2.89 -20.31
C GLU A 178 5.01 -2.28 -19.04
N GLU A 179 3.71 -2.12 -19.04
CA GLU A 179 2.96 -1.60 -17.91
C GLU A 179 2.03 -2.67 -17.36
N VAL A 180 1.94 -2.71 -16.03
CA VAL A 180 1.07 -3.63 -15.30
C VAL A 180 0.11 -2.86 -14.40
N LEU A 181 -0.95 -3.55 -13.94
CA LEU A 181 -1.73 -3.07 -12.81
C LEU A 181 -0.90 -3.27 -11.54
N LEU A 182 -0.61 -2.18 -10.84
CA LEU A 182 0.15 -2.12 -9.61
C LEU A 182 -0.78 -2.06 -8.40
N HIS A 183 -0.41 -2.75 -7.33
CA HIS A 183 -0.98 -2.51 -6.01
C HIS A 183 -0.68 -1.07 -5.55
N GLY A 184 0.57 -0.64 -5.75
CA GLY A 184 1.02 0.73 -5.53
C GLY A 184 1.37 1.09 -4.09
N ASP A 185 1.07 0.19 -3.12
CA ASP A 185 1.41 0.36 -1.71
C ASP A 185 1.62 -1.00 -1.02
N LEU A 186 2.33 -1.89 -1.70
CA LEU A 186 2.56 -3.26 -1.24
C LEU A 186 3.69 -3.30 -0.22
N HIS A 187 3.34 -3.25 1.07
CA HIS A 187 4.26 -3.34 2.19
C HIS A 187 3.85 -4.43 3.19
N HIS A 188 4.63 -4.63 4.21
CA HIS A 188 4.52 -5.71 5.20
C HIS A 188 3.13 -5.87 5.82
N ASP A 189 2.42 -4.77 6.10
CA ASP A 189 1.10 -4.81 6.74
C ASP A 189 -0.04 -5.11 5.77
N ASN A 190 0.22 -5.04 4.45
CA ASN A 190 -0.74 -5.32 3.39
C ASN A 190 -0.63 -6.77 2.84
N ILE A 191 0.24 -7.60 3.43
CA ILE A 191 0.40 -9.01 3.09
C ILE A 191 0.09 -9.85 4.33
N LEU A 192 -1.02 -10.59 4.29
CA LEU A 192 -1.59 -11.29 5.44
C LEU A 192 -1.54 -12.80 5.28
N LYS A 193 -1.18 -13.53 6.34
CA LYS A 193 -1.24 -14.98 6.36
C LYS A 193 -2.68 -15.47 6.32
N ASN A 194 -3.00 -16.39 5.39
CA ASN A 194 -4.32 -17.01 5.23
C ASN A 194 -4.17 -18.53 5.01
N GLY A 195 -4.30 -19.30 6.08
CA GLY A 195 -3.95 -20.73 6.06
C GLY A 195 -2.49 -20.91 5.64
N ASP A 196 -2.26 -21.68 4.58
CA ASP A 196 -0.92 -21.90 4.02
C ASP A 196 -0.47 -20.87 2.99
N ARG A 197 -1.34 -19.91 2.64
CA ARG A 197 -1.11 -18.88 1.63
C ARG A 197 -0.96 -17.50 2.25
N TRP A 198 -0.61 -16.54 1.39
CA TRP A 198 -0.63 -15.12 1.71
C TRP A 198 -1.71 -14.42 0.89
N LEU A 199 -2.40 -13.45 1.49
CA LEU A 199 -3.37 -12.59 0.84
C LEU A 199 -2.90 -11.14 0.89
N VAL A 200 -3.09 -10.46 -0.22
CA VAL A 200 -2.81 -9.03 -0.35
C VAL A 200 -4.11 -8.24 -0.17
N ILE A 201 -4.03 -7.12 0.53
CA ILE A 201 -5.15 -6.24 0.85
C ILE A 201 -4.79 -4.77 0.58
N ASP A 202 -5.78 -3.90 0.52
CA ASP A 202 -5.65 -2.42 0.48
C ASP A 202 -4.88 -1.85 -0.73
N PRO A 203 -5.13 -2.35 -1.97
CA PRO A 203 -4.45 -1.83 -3.14
C PRO A 203 -4.90 -0.40 -3.45
N LYS A 204 -3.95 0.43 -3.90
CA LYS A 204 -4.20 1.81 -4.36
C LYS A 204 -4.58 1.86 -5.84
N GLY A 205 -4.17 0.88 -6.63
CA GLY A 205 -4.50 0.75 -8.04
C GLY A 205 -3.87 1.82 -8.92
N PHE A 206 -2.68 1.54 -9.45
CA PHE A 206 -2.01 2.35 -10.45
C PHE A 206 -1.67 1.49 -11.67
N ILE A 207 -1.46 2.13 -12.81
CA ILE A 207 -0.90 1.50 -14.00
C ILE A 207 0.51 2.05 -14.19
N GLY A 208 1.49 1.19 -14.42
CA GLY A 208 2.85 1.62 -14.66
C GLY A 208 3.90 0.52 -14.60
N ASP A 209 5.12 0.95 -14.40
CA ASP A 209 6.32 0.12 -14.37
C ASP A 209 6.30 -0.94 -13.26
N PRO A 210 6.41 -2.24 -13.58
CA PRO A 210 6.47 -3.30 -12.58
C PRO A 210 7.61 -3.14 -11.56
N ALA A 211 8.70 -2.47 -11.93
CA ALA A 211 9.82 -2.19 -11.03
C ALA A 211 9.47 -1.24 -9.87
N PHE A 212 8.36 -0.51 -9.95
CA PHE A 212 7.86 0.35 -8.88
C PHE A 212 7.26 -0.44 -7.71
N GLU A 213 6.69 -1.61 -7.97
CA GLU A 213 5.91 -2.36 -6.96
C GLU A 213 6.68 -2.65 -5.67
N PRO A 214 7.95 -3.08 -5.67
CA PRO A 214 8.71 -3.34 -4.45
C PRO A 214 8.99 -2.09 -3.60
N ALA A 215 8.91 -0.88 -4.17
CA ALA A 215 9.41 0.33 -3.51
C ALA A 215 8.75 0.62 -2.15
N ALA A 216 7.46 0.29 -1.98
CA ALA A 216 6.78 0.45 -0.69
C ALA A 216 7.33 -0.51 0.38
N TYR A 217 7.65 -1.74 0.01
CA TYR A 217 8.23 -2.72 0.93
C TYR A 217 9.66 -2.36 1.32
N LEU A 218 10.45 -1.90 0.35
CA LEU A 218 11.87 -1.59 0.55
C LEU A 218 12.10 -0.52 1.61
N CYS A 219 11.19 0.44 1.77
CA CYS A 219 11.26 1.50 2.79
C CYS A 219 10.49 1.17 4.08
N ASN A 220 9.93 -0.01 4.23
CA ASN A 220 9.15 -0.44 5.40
C ASN A 220 9.85 -1.62 6.12
N PRO A 221 9.49 -1.91 7.40
CA PRO A 221 8.50 -1.23 8.24
C PRO A 221 9.02 0.11 8.78
N ILE A 222 8.11 1.07 8.88
CA ILE A 222 8.42 2.41 9.40
C ILE A 222 7.92 2.51 10.85
N PRO A 223 8.71 3.00 11.80
CA PRO A 223 10.10 3.48 11.66
C PRO A 223 11.18 2.40 11.87
N GLU A 224 10.78 1.14 12.11
CA GLU A 224 11.62 0.07 12.64
C GLU A 224 12.84 -0.21 11.75
N LEU A 225 12.69 -0.12 10.42
CA LEU A 225 13.79 -0.40 9.47
C LEU A 225 15.04 0.43 9.78
N LEU A 226 14.88 1.75 10.02
CA LEU A 226 16.03 2.64 10.31
C LEU A 226 16.54 2.52 11.75
N GLN A 227 15.86 1.77 12.59
CA GLN A 227 16.30 1.48 13.97
C GLN A 227 17.17 0.24 14.06
N GLU A 228 17.27 -0.54 12.97
CA GLU A 228 18.16 -1.71 12.91
C GLU A 228 19.63 -1.30 12.88
N ASN A 229 20.52 -2.25 13.24
CA ASN A 229 21.95 -1.99 13.27
C ASN A 229 22.55 -1.77 11.86
N GLN A 230 22.00 -2.42 10.85
CA GLN A 230 22.51 -2.40 9.47
C GLN A 230 21.37 -2.22 8.45
N PRO A 231 20.61 -1.11 8.54
CA PRO A 231 19.42 -0.92 7.71
C PRO A 231 19.78 -0.85 6.22
N ARG A 232 20.96 -0.32 5.87
CA ARG A 232 21.44 -0.31 4.49
C ARG A 232 21.62 -1.71 3.92
N GLU A 233 22.23 -2.63 4.65
CA GLU A 233 22.41 -4.02 4.19
C GLU A 233 21.07 -4.75 4.02
N ILE A 234 20.10 -4.46 4.89
CA ILE A 234 18.74 -5.00 4.74
C ILE A 234 18.13 -4.55 3.40
N ILE A 235 18.21 -3.25 3.08
CA ILE A 235 17.66 -2.71 1.83
C ILE A 235 18.41 -3.29 0.62
N GLU A 236 19.74 -3.38 0.67
CA GLU A 236 20.57 -3.96 -0.39
C GLU A 236 20.18 -5.43 -0.66
N ASN A 237 20.05 -6.23 0.39
CA ASN A 237 19.64 -7.62 0.28
C ASN A 237 18.23 -7.74 -0.32
N ARG A 238 17.28 -6.92 0.13
CA ARG A 238 15.92 -6.88 -0.44
C ARG A 238 15.91 -6.54 -1.93
N ILE A 239 16.68 -5.53 -2.35
CA ILE A 239 16.80 -5.15 -3.77
C ILE A 239 17.37 -6.31 -4.59
N ASN A 240 18.44 -6.95 -4.10
CA ASN A 240 19.06 -8.09 -4.79
C ASN A 240 18.10 -9.27 -4.92
N ILE A 241 17.34 -9.59 -3.87
CA ILE A 241 16.33 -10.65 -3.90
C ILE A 241 15.22 -10.27 -4.88
N CYS A 242 14.69 -9.05 -4.81
CA CYS A 242 13.65 -8.59 -5.75
C CYS A 242 14.14 -8.64 -7.20
N SER A 243 15.38 -8.20 -7.46
CA SER A 243 15.98 -8.25 -8.79
C SER A 243 16.04 -9.67 -9.33
N ALA A 244 16.56 -10.59 -8.52
CA ALA A 244 16.71 -12.00 -8.92
C ALA A 244 15.37 -12.71 -9.10
N GLU A 245 14.43 -12.50 -8.17
CA GLU A 245 13.14 -13.17 -8.18
C GLU A 245 12.17 -12.62 -9.23
N LEU A 246 12.22 -11.31 -9.51
CA LEU A 246 11.30 -10.66 -10.44
C LEU A 246 11.86 -10.50 -11.84
N ASP A 247 13.16 -10.83 -12.05
CA ASP A 247 13.90 -10.59 -13.30
C ASP A 247 13.87 -9.10 -13.72
N ILE A 248 14.09 -8.21 -12.73
CA ILE A 248 14.10 -6.76 -12.93
C ILE A 248 15.49 -6.23 -12.55
N ASP A 249 16.00 -5.31 -13.36
CA ASP A 249 17.27 -4.62 -13.10
C ASP A 249 17.30 -3.99 -11.70
N SER A 250 18.30 -4.36 -10.90
CA SER A 250 18.43 -3.90 -9.51
C SER A 250 18.56 -2.38 -9.39
N ARG A 251 19.21 -1.74 -10.39
CA ARG A 251 19.33 -0.29 -10.44
C ARG A 251 17.99 0.37 -10.71
N ARG A 252 17.13 -0.23 -11.55
CA ARG A 252 15.78 0.29 -11.80
C ARG A 252 14.92 0.24 -10.54
N ILE A 253 15.01 -0.84 -9.76
CA ILE A 253 14.33 -0.96 -8.46
C ILE A 253 14.84 0.11 -7.49
N ALA A 254 16.15 0.31 -7.40
CA ALA A 254 16.76 1.31 -6.52
C ALA A 254 16.39 2.75 -6.95
N ASP A 255 16.36 3.04 -8.25
CA ASP A 255 15.96 4.33 -8.79
C ASP A 255 14.49 4.65 -8.43
N TRP A 256 13.58 3.64 -8.49
CA TRP A 256 12.19 3.79 -8.03
C TRP A 256 12.07 3.96 -6.51
N LEU A 257 12.88 3.24 -5.72
CA LEU A 257 12.93 3.44 -4.27
C LEU A 257 13.30 4.89 -3.94
N TYR A 258 14.33 5.45 -4.60
CA TYR A 258 14.73 6.84 -4.39
C TYR A 258 13.59 7.81 -4.74
N ALA A 259 12.99 7.68 -5.92
CA ALA A 259 11.92 8.56 -6.37
C ALA A 259 10.68 8.48 -5.44
N LYS A 260 10.29 7.27 -5.01
CA LYS A 260 9.20 7.07 -4.06
C LYS A 260 9.50 7.65 -2.69
N SER A 261 10.73 7.54 -2.19
CA SER A 261 11.11 8.10 -0.88
C SER A 261 10.99 9.62 -0.86
N VAL A 262 11.39 10.30 -1.95
CA VAL A 262 11.20 11.75 -2.09
C VAL A 262 9.71 12.12 -2.22
N LEU A 263 8.92 11.31 -2.90
CA LEU A 263 7.47 11.49 -2.98
C LEU A 263 6.81 11.36 -1.59
N CYS A 264 7.20 10.38 -0.80
CA CYS A 264 6.71 10.22 0.57
C CYS A 264 7.14 11.37 1.49
N TRP A 265 8.35 11.92 1.28
CA TRP A 265 8.77 13.14 1.95
C TRP A 265 7.85 14.31 1.61
N ALA A 266 7.56 14.51 0.32
CA ALA A 266 6.64 15.56 -0.13
C ALA A 266 5.25 15.43 0.52
N TRP A 267 4.69 14.24 0.58
CA TRP A 267 3.41 14.01 1.26
C TRP A 267 3.47 14.27 2.77
N SER A 268 4.58 13.90 3.43
CA SER A 268 4.75 14.23 4.86
C SER A 268 4.72 15.74 5.10
N LEU A 269 5.32 16.53 4.20
CA LEU A 269 5.28 18.00 4.28
C LEU A 269 3.88 18.56 4.02
N GLU A 270 3.16 18.03 3.02
CA GLU A 270 1.77 18.42 2.72
C GLU A 270 0.83 18.17 3.92
N ASP A 271 1.03 17.06 4.61
CA ASP A 271 0.25 16.66 5.79
C ASP A 271 0.76 17.27 7.12
N ASN A 272 1.80 18.10 7.08
CA ASN A 272 2.49 18.66 8.25
C ASN A 272 2.98 17.58 9.24
N LEU A 273 3.48 16.46 8.71
CA LEU A 273 4.07 15.36 9.48
C LEU A 273 5.60 15.48 9.52
N ASP A 274 6.22 14.77 10.48
CA ASP A 274 7.67 14.65 10.54
C ASP A 274 8.20 13.86 9.34
N ALA A 275 9.08 14.49 8.57
CA ALA A 275 9.71 13.92 7.38
C ALA A 275 11.13 13.37 7.63
N SER A 276 11.61 13.37 8.86
CA SER A 276 12.99 12.97 9.24
C SER A 276 13.33 11.55 8.80
N TYR A 277 12.36 10.63 8.84
CA TYR A 277 12.53 9.27 8.35
C TYR A 277 12.97 9.24 6.88
N TRP A 278 12.29 10.00 6.02
CA TRP A 278 12.57 10.04 4.58
C TRP A 278 13.92 10.69 4.27
N HIS A 279 14.26 11.75 5.00
CA HIS A 279 15.57 12.38 4.90
C HIS A 279 16.69 11.37 5.23
N ASN A 280 16.61 10.70 6.37
CA ASN A 280 17.63 9.73 6.82
C ASN A 280 17.71 8.52 5.87
N LEU A 281 16.58 8.05 5.35
CA LEU A 281 16.55 6.97 4.35
C LEU A 281 17.28 7.40 3.07
N LEU A 282 17.00 8.61 2.57
CA LEU A 282 17.61 9.13 1.34
C LEU A 282 19.13 9.30 1.48
N GLU A 283 19.63 9.85 2.59
CA GLU A 283 21.07 9.93 2.87
C GLU A 283 21.74 8.56 2.82
N MET A 284 21.07 7.54 3.33
CA MET A 284 21.58 6.16 3.35
C MET A 284 21.65 5.54 1.96
N ILE A 285 20.61 5.77 1.11
CA ILE A 285 20.50 5.16 -0.22
C ILE A 285 21.10 6.02 -1.34
N GLU A 286 21.59 7.23 -1.05
CA GLU A 286 22.05 8.17 -2.07
C GLU A 286 23.17 7.62 -2.96
N ASN A 287 24.08 6.86 -2.36
CA ASN A 287 25.23 6.25 -3.04
C ASN A 287 25.04 4.74 -3.26
N PHE A 288 23.79 4.33 -3.48
CA PHE A 288 23.48 2.94 -3.73
C PHE A 288 24.09 2.52 -5.09
N SER A 289 25.04 1.62 -5.04
CA SER A 289 25.52 0.88 -6.22
C SER A 289 25.16 -0.57 -5.99
N PRO A 290 23.98 -1.02 -6.46
CA PRO A 290 23.65 -2.44 -6.39
C PRO A 290 24.79 -3.25 -7.01
N CYS A 291 25.13 -4.38 -6.40
CA CYS A 291 26.13 -5.30 -6.99
C CYS A 291 25.62 -5.73 -8.37
N THR A 292 26.46 -5.53 -9.39
CA THR A 292 26.24 -6.00 -10.77
C THR A 292 26.37 -7.51 -10.83
#